data_fc35c827855151edb7995a10b02d708b
#
_entry.id   fc35c827855151edb7995a10b02d708b
#
_cell.length_a   1.000
_cell.length_b   1.000
_cell.length_c   1.000
_cell.angle_alpha   90.00
_cell.angle_beta   90.00
_cell.angle_gamma   90.00
#
_symmetry.space_group_name_H-M   'P 1'
#
loop_
_entity.id
_entity.type
_entity.pdbx_description
1 polymer ?
#
loop_
_entity_poly.entity_id
_entity_poly.type
_entity_poly.pdbx_seq_one_letter_code
_entity_poly.pdbx_strand_id
1 'polypeptide(L)'
;HHSNYVPWHFLRKSKNIKIKFAEINEDGDIPIENIEKEITEKTKVIAITHLSNVTGAVLPIKEITQLAHSKGIVVVVDGCQGGPHLKLDMQDLDCDFYAISCHKMYGPTGLGVLYGKKKWLEQLPPYQGGGGMINEVKKDRISYGDLPNKYEAGTMATAQVIAFNESIKFLESIGIENVIKHEKELIEYGQEILKKNNSVKLIGNPKERGGVLSFTVEGVHPHDIATILDETGVAIRAGHHCCQILHDKLG
;
A
#
# COMPACT_ATOMS: atom_id res chain seq x y z
N HIS A 1 -2.30 1.82 -7.05
CA HIS A 1 -3.63 1.56 -6.50
C HIS A 1 -4.44 2.85 -6.37
N HIS A 2 -5.77 2.78 -6.61
CA HIS A 2 -6.65 3.96 -6.59
C HIS A 2 -6.59 4.73 -5.26
N SER A 3 -6.50 4.05 -4.13
CA SER A 3 -6.41 4.70 -2.80
C SER A 3 -5.14 5.55 -2.62
N ASN A 4 -4.06 5.21 -3.33
CA ASN A 4 -2.83 6.00 -3.32
C ASN A 4 -2.72 7.01 -4.48
N TYR A 5 -3.74 7.10 -5.33
CA TYR A 5 -3.77 8.06 -6.44
C TYR A 5 -4.90 9.09 -6.31
N VAL A 6 -6.13 8.63 -6.06
CA VAL A 6 -7.33 9.47 -6.07
C VAL A 6 -7.27 10.64 -5.08
N PRO A 7 -6.76 10.48 -3.84
CA PRO A 7 -6.63 11.63 -2.91
C PRO A 7 -5.73 12.74 -3.45
N TRP A 8 -4.63 12.38 -4.12
CA TRP A 8 -3.76 13.38 -4.77
C TRP A 8 -4.44 14.03 -5.97
N HIS A 9 -5.27 13.28 -6.71
CA HIS A 9 -6.04 13.84 -7.82
C HIS A 9 -7.00 14.95 -7.35
N PHE A 10 -7.63 14.82 -6.19
CA PHE A 10 -8.46 15.88 -5.62
C PHE A 10 -7.69 17.19 -5.39
N LEU A 11 -6.41 17.09 -5.09
CA LEU A 11 -5.56 18.28 -4.88
C LEU A 11 -5.13 18.97 -6.18
N ARG A 12 -5.24 18.32 -7.34
CA ARG A 12 -4.86 18.94 -8.64
C ARG A 12 -5.57 20.25 -8.88
N LYS A 13 -6.88 20.27 -8.66
CA LYS A 13 -7.71 21.49 -8.88
C LYS A 13 -7.58 22.49 -7.73
N SER A 14 -7.65 22.01 -6.49
CA SER A 14 -7.71 22.87 -5.29
C SER A 14 -6.36 23.49 -4.92
N LYS A 15 -5.25 22.82 -5.24
CA LYS A 15 -3.88 23.25 -4.88
C LYS A 15 -2.94 23.41 -6.07
N ASN A 16 -3.45 23.25 -7.30
CA ASN A 16 -2.67 23.34 -8.54
C ASN A 16 -1.42 22.44 -8.53
N ILE A 17 -1.52 21.24 -7.97
CA ILE A 17 -0.42 20.28 -7.98
C ILE A 17 -0.35 19.55 -9.32
N LYS A 18 0.87 19.18 -9.72
CA LYS A 18 1.15 18.30 -10.84
C LYS A 18 1.49 16.91 -10.33
N ILE A 19 0.80 15.90 -10.83
CA ILE A 19 1.09 14.48 -10.53
C ILE A 19 1.86 13.91 -11.71
N LYS A 20 2.95 13.21 -11.40
CA LYS A 20 3.76 12.44 -12.33
C LYS A 20 3.78 10.99 -11.91
N PHE A 21 3.99 10.10 -12.85
CA PHE A 21 4.10 8.67 -12.61
C PHE A 21 5.50 8.20 -12.98
N ALA A 22 6.16 7.52 -12.05
CA ALA A 22 7.37 6.79 -12.38
C ALA A 22 7.01 5.55 -13.22
N GLU A 23 7.74 5.32 -14.30
CA GLU A 23 7.48 4.22 -15.21
C GLU A 23 7.87 2.87 -14.58
N ILE A 24 7.01 1.87 -14.77
CA ILE A 24 7.33 0.47 -14.47
C ILE A 24 8.15 -0.13 -15.62
N ASN A 25 8.96 -1.11 -15.31
CA ASN A 25 9.61 -1.95 -16.33
C ASN A 25 8.69 -3.12 -16.75
N GLU A 26 9.15 -3.94 -17.68
CA GLU A 26 8.41 -5.10 -18.19
C GLU A 26 8.17 -6.17 -17.12
N ASP A 27 9.04 -6.23 -16.11
CA ASP A 27 8.91 -7.14 -14.97
C ASP A 27 7.89 -6.65 -13.92
N GLY A 28 7.39 -5.42 -14.06
CA GLY A 28 6.42 -4.82 -13.13
C GLY A 28 7.05 -4.15 -11.90
N ASP A 29 8.38 -3.99 -11.89
CA ASP A 29 9.11 -3.19 -10.90
C ASP A 29 9.13 -1.71 -11.27
N ILE A 30 9.43 -0.86 -10.29
CA ILE A 30 9.74 0.55 -10.49
C ILE A 30 11.24 0.76 -10.17
N PRO A 31 12.13 0.78 -11.18
CA PRO A 31 13.53 1.11 -10.98
C PRO A 31 13.69 2.48 -10.32
N ILE A 32 14.65 2.62 -9.42
CA ILE A 32 14.91 3.89 -8.70
C ILE A 32 15.23 5.01 -9.69
N GLU A 33 15.91 4.70 -10.77
CA GLU A 33 16.25 5.63 -11.84
C GLU A 33 15.00 6.22 -12.51
N ASN A 34 13.92 5.43 -12.60
CA ASN A 34 12.64 5.90 -13.14
C ASN A 34 11.92 6.85 -12.17
N ILE A 35 12.09 6.65 -10.87
CA ILE A 35 11.61 7.61 -9.87
C ILE A 35 12.44 8.90 -9.96
N GLU A 36 13.77 8.77 -10.03
CA GLU A 36 14.68 9.92 -10.07
C GLU A 36 14.45 10.81 -11.29
N LYS A 37 14.19 10.24 -12.47
CA LYS A 37 13.85 10.99 -13.71
C LYS A 37 12.63 11.90 -13.54
N GLU A 38 11.67 11.52 -12.70
CA GLU A 38 10.46 12.31 -12.48
C GLU A 38 10.62 13.39 -11.40
N ILE A 39 11.70 13.34 -10.62
CA ILE A 39 11.99 14.35 -9.60
C ILE A 39 12.45 15.64 -10.25
N THR A 40 11.92 16.75 -9.73
CA THR A 40 12.32 18.11 -10.07
C THR A 40 12.43 18.94 -8.80
N GLU A 41 12.97 20.15 -8.86
CA GLU A 41 13.02 21.11 -7.73
C GLU A 41 11.62 21.41 -7.14
N LYS A 42 10.55 21.20 -7.93
CA LYS A 42 9.16 21.39 -7.51
C LYS A 42 8.55 20.14 -6.86
N THR A 43 9.22 19.01 -6.90
CA THR A 43 8.73 17.78 -6.28
C THR A 43 8.74 17.92 -4.76
N LYS A 44 7.60 17.65 -4.12
CA LYS A 44 7.42 17.79 -2.67
C LYS A 44 7.09 16.48 -1.98
N VAL A 45 6.47 15.55 -2.69
CA VAL A 45 6.02 14.27 -2.12
C VAL A 45 6.26 13.16 -3.15
N ILE A 46 6.75 12.03 -2.67
CA ILE A 46 6.69 10.74 -3.35
C ILE A 46 5.65 9.89 -2.62
N ALA A 47 4.58 9.49 -3.33
CA ALA A 47 3.56 8.58 -2.82
C ALA A 47 3.69 7.25 -3.56
N ILE A 48 4.05 6.18 -2.84
CA ILE A 48 4.43 4.91 -3.47
C ILE A 48 3.88 3.72 -2.69
N THR A 49 3.62 2.60 -3.37
CA THR A 49 3.26 1.35 -2.68
C THR A 49 4.53 0.62 -2.20
N HIS A 50 4.43 -0.13 -1.09
CA HIS A 50 5.52 -1.01 -0.66
C HIS A 50 5.49 -2.34 -1.40
N LEU A 51 4.31 -2.94 -1.54
CA LEU A 51 4.07 -4.17 -2.27
C LEU A 51 2.88 -3.99 -3.21
N SER A 52 3.07 -4.32 -4.49
CA SER A 52 2.02 -4.22 -5.50
C SER A 52 1.00 -5.34 -5.34
N ASN A 53 -0.28 -4.98 -5.27
CA ASN A 53 -1.39 -5.95 -5.26
C ASN A 53 -1.73 -6.54 -6.64
N VAL A 54 -0.96 -6.20 -7.68
CA VAL A 54 -1.12 -6.71 -9.04
C VAL A 54 0.12 -7.48 -9.48
N THR A 55 1.29 -6.87 -9.52
CA THR A 55 2.52 -7.52 -9.97
C THR A 55 3.23 -8.32 -8.88
N GLY A 56 2.87 -8.07 -7.61
CA GLY A 56 3.57 -8.62 -6.47
C GLY A 56 4.93 -7.97 -6.19
N ALA A 57 5.33 -6.97 -6.97
CA ALA A 57 6.62 -6.29 -6.78
C ALA A 57 6.74 -5.68 -5.38
N VAL A 58 7.83 -5.99 -4.69
CA VAL A 58 8.24 -5.37 -3.42
C VAL A 58 9.23 -4.28 -3.75
N LEU A 59 8.87 -3.03 -3.44
CA LEU A 59 9.70 -1.88 -3.78
C LEU A 59 10.70 -1.56 -2.66
N PRO A 60 11.92 -1.11 -2.99
CA PRO A 60 12.98 -0.80 -2.04
C PRO A 60 12.72 0.55 -1.35
N ILE A 61 11.78 0.57 -0.39
CA ILE A 61 11.31 1.80 0.26
C ILE A 61 12.44 2.55 0.96
N LYS A 62 13.40 1.84 1.56
CA LYS A 62 14.54 2.46 2.24
C LYS A 62 15.38 3.30 1.27
N GLU A 63 15.74 2.74 0.14
CA GLU A 63 16.55 3.41 -0.89
C GLU A 63 15.77 4.56 -1.53
N ILE A 64 14.49 4.37 -1.80
CA ILE A 64 13.59 5.42 -2.31
C ILE A 64 13.50 6.57 -1.29
N THR A 65 13.40 6.25 -0.01
CA THR A 65 13.36 7.24 1.06
C THR A 65 14.67 8.03 1.15
N GLN A 66 15.82 7.36 1.07
CA GLN A 66 17.12 8.01 1.08
C GLN A 66 17.27 8.98 -0.11
N LEU A 67 16.91 8.56 -1.31
CA LEU A 67 16.89 9.42 -2.49
C LEU A 67 15.98 10.63 -2.29
N ALA A 68 14.74 10.42 -1.81
CA ALA A 68 13.78 11.48 -1.58
C ALA A 68 14.28 12.50 -0.53
N HIS A 69 14.76 12.00 0.60
CA HIS A 69 15.26 12.85 1.70
C HIS A 69 16.51 13.66 1.31
N SER A 70 17.39 13.11 0.46
CA SER A 70 18.55 13.85 -0.06
C SER A 70 18.14 15.09 -0.87
N LYS A 71 16.90 15.12 -1.36
CA LYS A 71 16.31 16.21 -2.15
C LYS A 71 15.22 16.98 -1.37
N GLY A 72 15.05 16.73 -0.08
CA GLY A 72 14.05 17.38 0.78
C GLY A 72 12.59 17.01 0.44
N ILE A 73 12.36 15.80 -0.07
CA ILE A 73 11.06 15.30 -0.51
C ILE A 73 10.48 14.37 0.57
N VAL A 74 9.19 14.53 0.87
CA VAL A 74 8.45 13.69 1.82
C VAL A 74 8.03 12.38 1.16
N VAL A 75 8.13 11.26 1.89
CA VAL A 75 7.75 9.94 1.41
C VAL A 75 6.52 9.41 2.13
N VAL A 76 5.46 9.11 1.36
CA VAL A 76 4.21 8.51 1.82
C VAL A 76 4.09 7.12 1.22
N VAL A 77 4.04 6.11 2.07
CA VAL A 77 4.02 4.70 1.65
C VAL A 77 2.63 4.10 1.86
N ASP A 78 2.06 3.57 0.79
CA ASP A 78 0.93 2.65 0.87
C ASP A 78 1.45 1.26 1.23
N GLY A 79 1.33 0.91 2.50
CA GLY A 79 1.75 -0.35 3.08
C GLY A 79 0.63 -1.38 3.22
N CYS A 80 -0.51 -1.18 2.57
CA CYS A 80 -1.67 -2.05 2.75
C CYS A 80 -1.41 -3.53 2.38
N GLN A 81 -0.53 -3.79 1.44
CA GLN A 81 -0.04 -5.14 1.15
C GLN A 81 1.25 -5.48 1.91
N GLY A 82 2.07 -4.46 2.23
CA GLY A 82 3.29 -4.67 3.01
C GLY A 82 3.01 -5.16 4.43
N GLY A 83 1.94 -4.67 5.06
CA GLY A 83 1.60 -5.03 6.45
C GLY A 83 1.55 -6.53 6.73
N PRO A 84 0.76 -7.32 5.98
CA PRO A 84 0.63 -8.76 6.22
C PRO A 84 1.77 -9.62 5.65
N HIS A 85 2.55 -9.11 4.69
CA HIS A 85 3.46 -9.92 3.87
C HIS A 85 4.94 -9.59 4.04
N LEU A 86 5.28 -8.52 4.76
CA LEU A 86 6.67 -8.06 4.91
C LEU A 86 7.02 -7.82 6.37
N LYS A 87 8.30 -8.00 6.70
CA LYS A 87 8.83 -7.54 7.98
C LYS A 87 8.98 -6.03 7.94
N LEU A 88 8.22 -5.33 8.77
CA LEU A 88 8.21 -3.88 8.81
C LEU A 88 9.03 -3.35 9.99
N ASP A 89 9.95 -2.45 9.70
CA ASP A 89 10.63 -1.61 10.68
C ASP A 89 10.58 -0.15 10.20
N MET A 90 9.78 0.66 10.87
CA MET A 90 9.58 2.07 10.48
C MET A 90 10.83 2.92 10.68
N GLN A 91 11.72 2.53 11.59
CA GLN A 91 12.99 3.23 11.81
C GLN A 91 13.98 2.90 10.70
N ASP A 92 14.03 1.65 10.25
CA ASP A 92 14.88 1.22 9.14
C ASP A 92 14.39 1.77 7.79
N LEU A 93 13.09 1.72 7.52
CA LEU A 93 12.49 2.27 6.30
C LEU A 93 12.64 3.80 6.22
N ASP A 94 12.66 4.47 7.35
CA ASP A 94 12.78 5.93 7.52
C ASP A 94 11.80 6.75 6.66
N CYS A 95 10.69 6.16 6.19
CA CYS A 95 9.64 6.90 5.47
C CYS A 95 8.90 7.87 6.40
N ASP A 96 8.31 8.91 5.83
CA ASP A 96 7.65 9.95 6.62
C ASP A 96 6.25 9.54 7.06
N PHE A 97 5.53 8.78 6.20
CA PHE A 97 4.21 8.22 6.47
C PHE A 97 4.10 6.81 5.91
N TYR A 98 3.40 5.93 6.64
CA TYR A 98 3.11 4.57 6.23
C TYR A 98 1.68 4.18 6.61
N ALA A 99 0.86 3.81 5.63
CA ALA A 99 -0.54 3.47 5.83
C ALA A 99 -0.80 1.97 5.74
N ILE A 100 -1.59 1.42 6.66
CA ILE A 100 -1.95 0.00 6.74
C ILE A 100 -3.46 -0.15 6.81
N SER A 101 -4.01 -1.17 6.14
CA SER A 101 -5.40 -1.60 6.26
C SER A 101 -5.49 -2.82 7.17
N CYS A 102 -6.16 -2.71 8.32
CA CYS A 102 -6.19 -3.77 9.32
C CYS A 102 -6.87 -5.06 8.83
N HIS A 103 -7.92 -4.96 7.98
CA HIS A 103 -8.60 -6.14 7.44
C HIS A 103 -7.71 -7.02 6.54
N LYS A 104 -6.62 -6.48 6.00
CA LYS A 104 -5.62 -7.27 5.25
C LYS A 104 -4.64 -8.00 6.17
N MET A 105 -4.56 -7.58 7.43
CA MET A 105 -3.75 -8.19 8.48
C MET A 105 -4.62 -9.05 9.43
N TYR A 106 -5.61 -9.76 8.88
CA TYR A 106 -6.57 -10.60 9.62
C TYR A 106 -7.40 -9.86 10.67
N GLY A 107 -7.36 -8.54 10.66
CA GLY A 107 -8.11 -7.67 11.55
C GLY A 107 -9.51 -7.32 11.05
N PRO A 108 -10.30 -6.58 11.82
CA PRO A 108 -11.64 -6.18 11.44
C PRO A 108 -11.63 -5.14 10.31
N THR A 109 -12.75 -5.06 9.59
CA THR A 109 -13.03 -3.99 8.62
C THR A 109 -13.26 -2.66 9.32
N GLY A 110 -13.11 -1.56 8.57
CA GLY A 110 -13.38 -0.21 9.07
C GLY A 110 -12.26 0.40 9.92
N LEU A 111 -11.13 -0.29 10.05
CA LEU A 111 -9.95 0.19 10.77
C LEU A 111 -8.73 0.25 9.84
N GLY A 112 -7.93 1.29 10.00
CA GLY A 112 -6.62 1.44 9.39
C GLY A 112 -5.66 2.14 10.36
N VAL A 113 -4.37 1.98 10.12
CA VAL A 113 -3.31 2.62 10.90
C VAL A 113 -2.49 3.50 9.99
N LEU A 114 -2.21 4.73 10.43
CA LEU A 114 -1.24 5.62 9.81
C LEU A 114 -0.07 5.85 10.78
N TYR A 115 1.09 5.35 10.41
CA TYR A 115 2.34 5.81 10.99
C TYR A 115 2.72 7.15 10.37
N GLY A 116 3.20 8.08 11.18
CA GLY A 116 3.77 9.33 10.72
C GLY A 116 4.90 9.79 11.62
N LYS A 117 5.97 10.34 11.03
CA LYS A 117 7.05 10.94 11.80
C LYS A 117 6.50 12.09 12.63
N LYS A 118 6.84 12.14 13.92
CA LYS A 118 6.36 13.14 14.88
C LYS A 118 6.48 14.57 14.36
N LYS A 119 7.62 14.92 13.74
CA LYS A 119 7.86 16.25 13.16
C LYS A 119 6.77 16.69 12.17
N TRP A 120 6.22 15.76 11.39
CA TRP A 120 5.15 16.07 10.43
C TRP A 120 3.78 16.11 11.11
N LEU A 121 3.50 15.16 12.01
CA LEU A 121 2.25 15.12 12.73
C LEU A 121 2.05 16.36 13.62
N GLU A 122 3.11 16.92 14.18
CA GLU A 122 3.03 18.18 14.94
C GLU A 122 2.66 19.38 14.07
N GLN A 123 3.18 19.44 12.84
CA GLN A 123 3.00 20.58 11.93
C GLN A 123 1.67 20.53 11.15
N LEU A 124 1.22 19.34 10.76
CA LEU A 124 0.02 19.20 9.94
C LEU A 124 -1.25 19.50 10.76
N PRO A 125 -2.26 20.14 10.17
CA PRO A 125 -3.56 20.28 10.81
C PRO A 125 -4.24 18.92 10.97
N PRO A 126 -5.21 18.76 11.88
CA PRO A 126 -6.02 17.56 11.95
C PRO A 126 -6.82 17.39 10.65
N TYR A 127 -7.03 16.13 10.25
CA TYR A 127 -7.81 15.78 9.05
C TYR A 127 -9.32 15.90 9.30
N GLN A 128 -9.77 15.50 10.48
CA GLN A 128 -11.18 15.57 10.90
C GLN A 128 -11.30 16.41 12.18
N GLY A 129 -12.47 16.97 12.40
CA GLY A 129 -12.78 17.72 13.62
C GLY A 129 -13.93 17.06 14.37
N GLY A 130 -13.82 17.02 15.72
CA GLY A 130 -14.86 16.43 16.59
C GLY A 130 -14.47 16.46 18.06
N GLY A 131 -15.21 15.72 18.87
CA GLY A 131 -14.88 15.54 20.28
C GLY A 131 -13.62 14.68 20.47
N GLY A 132 -13.02 14.73 21.65
CA GLY A 132 -11.87 13.90 22.03
C GLY A 132 -10.51 14.36 21.49
N MET A 133 -10.47 15.12 20.40
CA MET A 133 -9.24 15.55 19.73
C MET A 133 -8.85 17.01 20.01
N ILE A 134 -9.61 17.69 20.81
CA ILE A 134 -9.46 19.11 21.16
C ILE A 134 -8.93 19.27 22.59
N ASN A 135 -8.23 20.38 22.84
CA ASN A 135 -7.81 20.82 24.17
C ASN A 135 -8.70 21.96 24.67
N GLU A 136 -8.89 23.00 23.86
CA GLU A 136 -9.79 24.12 24.18
C GLU A 136 -10.61 24.52 22.96
N VAL A 137 -11.89 24.82 23.14
CA VAL A 137 -12.78 25.43 22.14
C VAL A 137 -13.36 26.73 22.68
N LYS A 138 -13.06 27.83 21.97
CA LYS A 138 -13.66 29.14 22.17
C LYS A 138 -14.32 29.63 20.89
N LYS A 139 -15.10 30.70 20.99
CA LYS A 139 -15.80 31.25 19.81
C LYS A 139 -14.87 31.65 18.68
N ASP A 140 -13.65 32.09 19.00
CA ASP A 140 -12.68 32.69 18.11
C ASP A 140 -11.41 31.84 17.91
N ARG A 141 -11.25 30.76 18.70
CA ARG A 141 -10.07 29.89 18.64
C ARG A 141 -10.35 28.45 19.06
N ILE A 142 -9.60 27.55 18.48
CA ILE A 142 -9.58 26.13 18.84
C ILE A 142 -8.10 25.72 19.01
N SER A 143 -7.82 24.99 20.10
CA SER A 143 -6.56 24.26 20.25
C SER A 143 -6.80 22.77 20.29
N TYR A 144 -5.86 22.00 19.75
CA TYR A 144 -5.97 20.56 19.60
C TYR A 144 -5.19 19.84 20.69
N GLY A 145 -5.60 18.62 20.99
CA GLY A 145 -4.90 17.74 21.92
C GLY A 145 -3.53 17.31 21.41
N ASP A 146 -2.77 16.66 22.28
CA ASP A 146 -1.46 16.10 21.94
C ASP A 146 -1.59 14.92 20.97
N LEU A 147 -0.48 14.54 20.35
CA LEU A 147 -0.41 13.34 19.54
C LEU A 147 -0.55 12.08 20.40
N PRO A 148 -1.26 11.04 19.96
CA PRO A 148 -1.95 10.91 18.67
C PRO A 148 -3.36 11.52 18.64
N ASN A 149 -3.93 11.95 19.78
CA ASN A 149 -5.34 12.35 19.94
C ASN A 149 -5.76 13.45 18.96
N LYS A 150 -4.86 14.35 18.59
CA LYS A 150 -5.08 15.39 17.58
C LYS A 150 -5.70 14.85 16.26
N TYR A 151 -5.46 13.58 15.93
CA TYR A 151 -5.96 12.94 14.72
C TYR A 151 -7.08 11.93 14.95
N GLU A 152 -7.52 11.77 16.19
CA GLU A 152 -8.53 10.80 16.60
C GLU A 152 -9.85 11.50 16.96
N ALA A 153 -10.58 11.94 15.92
CA ALA A 153 -11.82 12.71 16.10
C ALA A 153 -13.02 11.80 16.43
N GLY A 154 -13.69 12.11 17.53
CA GLY A 154 -14.89 11.39 18.00
C GLY A 154 -14.56 10.13 18.82
N THR A 155 -15.58 9.32 19.09
CA THR A 155 -15.40 8.04 19.79
C THR A 155 -14.64 7.07 18.89
N MET A 156 -13.51 6.59 19.38
CA MET A 156 -12.68 5.65 18.66
C MET A 156 -13.41 4.32 18.40
N ALA A 157 -13.04 3.63 17.33
CA ALA A 157 -13.51 2.29 16.99
C ALA A 157 -12.91 1.24 17.96
N THR A 158 -13.23 1.33 19.25
CA THR A 158 -12.56 0.60 20.35
C THR A 158 -12.62 -0.92 20.15
N ALA A 159 -13.79 -1.45 19.76
CA ALA A 159 -13.94 -2.88 19.51
C ALA A 159 -13.01 -3.38 18.38
N GLN A 160 -12.89 -2.61 17.31
CA GLN A 160 -12.02 -2.94 16.17
C GLN A 160 -10.53 -2.85 16.55
N VAL A 161 -10.16 -1.86 17.37
CA VAL A 161 -8.77 -1.72 17.85
C VAL A 161 -8.38 -2.90 18.73
N ILE A 162 -9.25 -3.30 19.66
CA ILE A 162 -9.03 -4.48 20.52
C ILE A 162 -8.92 -5.75 19.69
N ALA A 163 -9.84 -5.95 18.73
CA ALA A 163 -9.80 -7.10 17.84
C ALA A 163 -8.53 -7.12 16.96
N PHE A 164 -8.06 -5.97 16.51
CA PHE A 164 -6.82 -5.89 15.72
C PHE A 164 -5.58 -6.27 16.56
N ASN A 165 -5.55 -5.98 17.85
CA ASN A 165 -4.48 -6.45 18.72
C ASN A 165 -4.37 -7.99 18.74
N GLU A 166 -5.51 -8.70 18.75
CA GLU A 166 -5.50 -10.16 18.67
C GLU A 166 -5.01 -10.67 17.30
N SER A 167 -5.30 -9.94 16.22
CA SER A 167 -4.76 -10.26 14.89
C SER A 167 -3.24 -10.10 14.82
N ILE A 168 -2.69 -9.07 15.47
CA ILE A 168 -1.24 -8.86 15.57
C ILE A 168 -0.61 -10.02 16.35
N LYS A 169 -1.15 -10.39 17.51
CA LYS A 169 -0.67 -11.53 18.31
C LYS A 169 -0.71 -12.83 17.51
N PHE A 170 -1.76 -13.03 16.70
CA PHE A 170 -1.87 -14.19 15.82
C PHE A 170 -0.72 -14.23 14.80
N LEU A 171 -0.44 -13.13 14.11
CA LEU A 171 0.69 -13.03 13.19
C LEU A 171 2.04 -13.23 13.88
N GLU A 172 2.22 -12.64 15.05
CA GLU A 172 3.43 -12.82 15.87
C GLU A 172 3.61 -14.29 16.30
N SER A 173 2.52 -15.00 16.60
CA SER A 173 2.58 -16.42 17.00
C SER A 173 3.01 -17.34 15.85
N ILE A 174 2.69 -16.97 14.59
CA ILE A 174 3.17 -17.68 13.40
C ILE A 174 4.61 -17.28 13.09
N GLY A 175 4.94 -16.01 13.27
CA GLY A 175 6.19 -15.37 12.86
C GLY A 175 6.16 -14.92 11.41
N ILE A 176 6.42 -13.63 11.18
CA ILE A 176 6.35 -13.04 9.83
C ILE A 176 7.34 -13.69 8.85
N GLU A 177 8.49 -14.12 9.30
CA GLU A 177 9.49 -14.83 8.48
C GLU A 177 8.95 -16.19 7.98
N ASN A 178 8.11 -16.87 8.76
CA ASN A 178 7.47 -18.12 8.36
C ASN A 178 6.38 -17.83 7.30
N VAL A 179 5.63 -16.73 7.45
CA VAL A 179 4.65 -16.30 6.45
C VAL A 179 5.35 -16.02 5.13
N ILE A 180 6.39 -15.19 5.13
CA ILE A 180 7.17 -14.82 3.94
C ILE A 180 7.72 -16.08 3.25
N LYS A 181 8.30 -17.00 4.01
CA LYS A 181 8.86 -18.26 3.48
C LYS A 181 7.78 -19.10 2.81
N HIS A 182 6.67 -19.31 3.50
CA HIS A 182 5.56 -20.12 3.00
C HIS A 182 4.93 -19.52 1.72
N GLU A 183 4.69 -18.22 1.71
CA GLU A 183 4.18 -17.53 0.53
C GLU A 183 5.12 -17.63 -0.65
N LYS A 184 6.44 -17.50 -0.42
CA LYS A 184 7.45 -17.65 -1.46
C LYS A 184 7.40 -19.04 -2.08
N GLU A 185 7.35 -20.10 -1.26
CA GLU A 185 7.26 -21.49 -1.72
C GLU A 185 5.99 -21.70 -2.59
N LEU A 186 4.85 -21.15 -2.15
CA LEU A 186 3.59 -21.25 -2.91
C LEU A 186 3.63 -20.47 -4.22
N ILE A 187 4.22 -19.28 -4.25
CA ILE A 187 4.36 -18.47 -5.46
C ILE A 187 5.29 -19.15 -6.47
N GLU A 188 6.44 -19.67 -6.04
CA GLU A 188 7.37 -20.39 -6.88
C GLU A 188 6.71 -21.64 -7.50
N TYR A 189 6.00 -22.42 -6.70
CA TYR A 189 5.22 -23.56 -7.16
C TYR A 189 4.12 -23.16 -8.15
N GLY A 190 3.33 -22.15 -7.83
CA GLY A 190 2.26 -21.64 -8.70
C GLY A 190 2.79 -21.13 -10.04
N GLN A 191 3.91 -20.41 -10.04
CA GLN A 191 4.57 -19.97 -11.27
C GLN A 191 5.05 -21.14 -12.13
N GLU A 192 5.65 -22.16 -11.49
CA GLU A 192 6.11 -23.36 -12.20
C GLU A 192 4.97 -24.10 -12.89
N ILE A 193 3.85 -24.26 -12.19
CA ILE A 193 2.66 -24.93 -12.75
C ILE A 193 2.04 -24.13 -13.90
N LEU A 194 1.82 -22.83 -13.69
CA LEU A 194 1.19 -21.98 -14.70
C LEU A 194 2.03 -21.85 -15.97
N LYS A 195 3.35 -21.79 -15.86
CA LYS A 195 4.27 -21.76 -17.03
C LYS A 195 4.23 -23.01 -17.90
N LYS A 196 3.69 -24.15 -17.40
CA LYS A 196 3.53 -25.38 -18.20
C LYS A 196 2.40 -25.26 -19.24
N ASN A 197 1.51 -24.29 -19.08
CA ASN A 197 0.43 -24.03 -20.03
C ASN A 197 0.78 -22.81 -20.92
N ASN A 198 1.00 -23.06 -22.19
CA ASN A 198 1.39 -22.04 -23.17
C ASN A 198 0.34 -20.93 -23.39
N SER A 199 -0.94 -21.20 -23.05
CA SER A 199 -2.00 -20.19 -23.12
C SER A 199 -2.01 -19.25 -21.92
N VAL A 200 -1.23 -19.53 -20.87
CA VAL A 200 -1.14 -18.69 -19.67
C VAL A 200 0.05 -17.73 -19.79
N LYS A 201 -0.23 -16.45 -19.62
CA LYS A 201 0.81 -15.42 -19.52
C LYS A 201 0.82 -14.87 -18.09
N LEU A 202 1.95 -15.05 -17.39
CA LEU A 202 2.16 -14.43 -16.08
C LEU A 202 2.36 -12.91 -16.25
N ILE A 203 1.81 -12.14 -15.32
CA ILE A 203 1.94 -10.69 -15.30
C ILE A 203 3.00 -10.28 -14.28
N GLY A 204 4.06 -9.66 -14.81
CA GLY A 204 5.23 -9.27 -14.06
C GLY A 204 6.13 -10.44 -13.64
N ASN A 205 7.41 -10.13 -13.48
CA ASN A 205 8.42 -11.03 -12.92
C ASN A 205 9.39 -10.19 -12.06
N PRO A 206 8.88 -9.51 -11.00
CA PRO A 206 9.69 -8.58 -10.22
C PRO A 206 10.85 -9.27 -9.54
N LYS A 207 11.92 -8.50 -9.27
CA LYS A 207 13.14 -8.96 -8.60
C LYS A 207 12.84 -9.52 -7.20
N GLU A 208 11.98 -8.82 -6.46
CA GLU A 208 11.44 -9.30 -5.19
C GLU A 208 9.92 -9.35 -5.29
N ARG A 209 9.35 -10.48 -4.91
CA ARG A 209 7.91 -10.76 -5.04
C ARG A 209 7.31 -11.15 -3.70
N GLY A 210 6.22 -10.49 -3.33
CA GLY A 210 5.33 -10.91 -2.24
C GLY A 210 4.28 -11.92 -2.70
N GLY A 211 3.35 -12.28 -1.82
CA GLY A 211 2.33 -13.31 -1.99
C GLY A 211 1.26 -13.04 -3.07
N VAL A 212 1.64 -12.50 -4.23
CA VAL A 212 0.72 -12.17 -5.34
C VAL A 212 1.19 -12.82 -6.64
N LEU A 213 0.28 -13.51 -7.32
CA LEU A 213 0.49 -14.13 -8.61
C LEU A 213 -0.64 -13.75 -9.55
N SER A 214 -0.34 -12.92 -10.56
CA SER A 214 -1.30 -12.47 -11.57
C SER A 214 -1.02 -13.11 -12.92
N PHE A 215 -2.08 -13.44 -13.66
CA PHE A 215 -1.96 -14.05 -14.97
C PHE A 215 -3.15 -13.71 -15.87
N THR A 216 -2.97 -13.89 -17.16
CA THR A 216 -4.04 -13.90 -18.17
C THR A 216 -4.02 -15.23 -18.93
N VAL A 217 -5.12 -15.58 -19.54
CA VAL A 217 -5.23 -16.74 -20.43
C VAL A 217 -5.63 -16.24 -21.81
N GLU A 218 -4.91 -16.63 -22.84
CA GLU A 218 -5.14 -16.17 -24.20
C GLU A 218 -6.57 -16.52 -24.66
N GLY A 219 -7.29 -15.51 -25.16
CA GLY A 219 -8.64 -15.65 -25.70
C GLY A 219 -9.74 -15.88 -24.65
N VAL A 220 -9.43 -15.84 -23.34
CA VAL A 220 -10.42 -16.07 -22.28
C VAL A 220 -10.57 -14.85 -21.40
N HIS A 221 -11.81 -14.41 -21.19
CA HIS A 221 -12.09 -13.27 -20.33
C HIS A 221 -11.80 -13.60 -18.84
N PRO A 222 -11.17 -12.71 -18.05
CA PRO A 222 -10.81 -13.00 -16.65
C PRO A 222 -11.98 -13.43 -15.75
N HIS A 223 -13.18 -12.91 -15.98
CA HIS A 223 -14.37 -13.33 -15.23
C HIS A 223 -14.77 -14.78 -15.53
N ASP A 224 -14.63 -15.23 -16.78
CA ASP A 224 -14.93 -16.61 -17.16
C ASP A 224 -13.92 -17.57 -16.52
N ILE A 225 -12.64 -17.19 -16.49
CA ILE A 225 -11.59 -17.93 -15.77
C ILE A 225 -11.97 -18.08 -14.30
N ALA A 226 -12.36 -16.97 -13.66
CA ALA A 226 -12.75 -16.99 -12.25
C ALA A 226 -13.94 -17.90 -11.98
N THR A 227 -14.97 -17.85 -12.83
CA THR A 227 -16.17 -18.68 -12.71
C THR A 227 -15.84 -20.17 -12.87
N ILE A 228 -15.05 -20.54 -13.88
CA ILE A 228 -14.67 -21.94 -14.14
C ILE A 228 -13.81 -22.50 -13.01
N LEU A 229 -12.86 -21.71 -12.49
CA LEU A 229 -12.00 -22.15 -11.40
C LEU A 229 -12.77 -22.29 -10.08
N ASP A 230 -13.75 -21.41 -9.84
CA ASP A 230 -14.61 -21.48 -8.66
C ASP A 230 -15.39 -22.80 -8.58
N GLU A 231 -15.87 -23.31 -9.72
CA GLU A 231 -16.52 -24.64 -9.81
C GLU A 231 -15.59 -25.80 -9.39
N THR A 232 -14.26 -25.59 -9.47
CA THR A 232 -13.26 -26.56 -9.02
C THR A 232 -12.74 -26.31 -7.61
N GLY A 233 -13.28 -25.30 -6.91
CA GLY A 233 -12.87 -24.90 -5.57
C GLY A 233 -11.62 -24.01 -5.53
N VAL A 234 -11.21 -23.43 -6.67
CA VAL A 234 -10.07 -22.48 -6.74
C VAL A 234 -10.57 -21.06 -6.84
N ALA A 235 -10.44 -20.31 -5.75
CA ALA A 235 -10.85 -18.92 -5.70
C ALA A 235 -9.75 -18.01 -6.27
N ILE A 236 -10.08 -17.23 -7.30
CA ILE A 236 -9.25 -16.17 -7.84
C ILE A 236 -10.01 -14.85 -7.90
N ARG A 237 -9.27 -13.75 -7.98
CA ARG A 237 -9.86 -12.42 -8.16
C ARG A 237 -9.68 -11.96 -9.61
N ALA A 238 -10.78 -11.59 -10.29
CA ALA A 238 -10.77 -11.01 -11.63
C ALA A 238 -11.03 -9.50 -11.60
N GLY A 239 -10.51 -8.77 -12.60
CA GLY A 239 -10.74 -7.33 -12.81
C GLY A 239 -9.50 -6.47 -12.65
N HIS A 240 -9.69 -5.15 -12.57
CA HIS A 240 -8.59 -4.17 -12.52
C HIS A 240 -7.93 -4.02 -11.14
N HIS A 241 -8.38 -4.73 -10.11
CA HIS A 241 -7.79 -4.76 -8.76
C HIS A 241 -7.55 -3.35 -8.15
N CYS A 242 -8.42 -2.37 -8.47
CA CYS A 242 -8.24 -0.96 -8.11
C CYS A 242 -6.92 -0.33 -8.64
N CYS A 243 -6.40 -0.82 -9.76
CA CYS A 243 -5.13 -0.40 -10.37
C CYS A 243 -5.27 -0.14 -11.88
N GLN A 244 -6.36 0.48 -12.32
CA GLN A 244 -6.70 0.62 -13.74
C GLN A 244 -5.56 1.23 -14.56
N ILE A 245 -4.93 2.33 -14.09
CA ILE A 245 -3.78 2.96 -14.78
C ILE A 245 -2.62 1.97 -14.99
N LEU A 246 -2.39 1.09 -14.01
CA LEU A 246 -1.36 0.05 -14.13
C LEU A 246 -1.75 -1.00 -15.19
N HIS A 247 -3.02 -1.40 -15.22
CA HIS A 247 -3.52 -2.35 -16.23
C HIS A 247 -3.42 -1.75 -17.63
N ASP A 248 -3.81 -0.47 -17.84
CA ASP A 248 -3.67 0.23 -19.12
C ASP A 248 -2.20 0.26 -19.61
N LYS A 249 -1.23 0.24 -18.68
CA LYS A 249 0.20 0.20 -19.00
C LYS A 249 0.71 -1.21 -19.30
N LEU A 250 0.11 -2.22 -18.69
CA LEU A 250 0.51 -3.62 -18.87
C LEU A 250 -0.12 -4.30 -20.11
N GLY A 251 -1.17 -3.69 -20.69
CA GLY A 251 -1.94 -4.21 -21.83
C GLY A 251 -3.09 -5.08 -21.35
#